data_7255f9333fd7238d660fe6a4dab4e5d1
#
_entry.id   7255f9333fd7238d660fe6a4dab4e5d1
#
_cell.length_a   1.000
_cell.length_b   1.000
_cell.length_c   1.000
_cell.angle_alpha   90.00
_cell.angle_beta   90.00
_cell.angle_gamma   90.00
#
_symmetry.space_group_name_H-M   'P 1'
#
loop_
_entity.id
_entity.type
_entity.pdbx_description
1 polymer ?
#
loop_
_entity_poly.entity_id
_entity_poly.type
_entity_poly.pdbx_seq_one_letter_code
_entity_poly.pdbx_strand_id
1 'polypeptide(L)'
;MEFKILKILVPGKYGSGTSSICRRFSENKFIIKRTSRIGIDFVRKVIHYKENQFTIQLWEEAHNERFNTISRRYYRNSNGFLLVFTPTERSSIEYIKNENEYIMSNAKTKNNVKYLIESKSDLCEKREVSKEEAIAVSKEYGYKYFECSALTGENVHEIVHCIMRDIIEVELLSKNDKKYLTNKDRNNKCIIF
;
A
#
# COMPACT_ATOMS: atom_id res chain seq x y z
N MET A 1 22.75 12.75 8.56
CA MET A 1 21.78 12.01 7.72
C MET A 1 21.17 10.93 8.58
N GLU A 2 19.89 11.01 8.87
CA GLU A 2 19.19 9.99 9.64
C GLU A 2 18.63 8.96 8.65
N PHE A 3 18.99 7.69 8.82
CA PHE A 3 18.47 6.59 8.01
C PHE A 3 17.16 6.12 8.65
N LYS A 4 16.04 6.33 7.97
CA LYS A 4 14.74 5.92 8.45
C LYS A 4 14.17 4.79 7.61
N ILE A 5 13.73 3.72 8.27
CA ILE A 5 13.05 2.60 7.62
C ILE A 5 11.55 2.82 7.76
N LEU A 6 10.84 2.81 6.64
CA LEU A 6 9.38 2.83 6.59
C LEU A 6 8.87 1.46 6.15
N LYS A 7 8.16 0.81 7.05
CA LYS A 7 7.55 -0.48 6.83
C LYS A 7 6.12 -0.32 6.37
N ILE A 8 5.83 -0.72 5.15
CA ILE A 8 4.51 -0.65 4.52
C ILE A 8 4.05 -2.07 4.21
N LEU A 9 2.92 -2.47 4.75
CA LEU A 9 2.31 -3.77 4.45
C LEU A 9 1.44 -3.66 3.20
N VAL A 10 1.43 -4.73 2.42
CA VAL A 10 0.70 -4.82 1.15
C VAL A 10 -0.26 -6.02 1.20
N PRO A 11 -1.29 -5.98 2.09
CA PRO A 11 -2.27 -7.04 2.16
C PRO A 11 -3.17 -7.07 0.92
N GLY A 12 -3.58 -8.26 0.52
CA GLY A 12 -4.50 -8.47 -0.58
C GLY A 12 -4.75 -9.96 -0.81
N LYS A 13 -5.89 -10.32 -1.36
CA LYS A 13 -6.22 -11.72 -1.66
C LYS A 13 -5.20 -12.33 -2.63
N TYR A 14 -4.98 -13.63 -2.55
CA TYR A 14 -4.18 -14.35 -3.54
C TYR A 14 -4.67 -14.03 -4.96
N GLY A 15 -3.75 -13.67 -5.84
CA GLY A 15 -4.10 -13.27 -7.20
C GLY A 15 -4.41 -11.78 -7.37
N SER A 16 -4.57 -10.98 -6.31
CA SER A 16 -4.84 -9.53 -6.42
C SER A 16 -3.66 -8.70 -6.97
N GLY A 17 -2.46 -9.26 -7.06
CA GLY A 17 -1.32 -8.57 -7.70
C GLY A 17 -0.32 -7.93 -6.74
N THR A 18 -0.42 -8.16 -5.42
CA THR A 18 0.50 -7.65 -4.38
C THR A 18 1.96 -7.87 -4.74
N SER A 19 2.35 -9.11 -5.04
CA SER A 19 3.74 -9.45 -5.41
C SER A 19 4.20 -8.78 -6.70
N SER A 20 3.29 -8.54 -7.66
CA SER A 20 3.62 -7.86 -8.91
C SER A 20 3.88 -6.38 -8.68
N ILE A 21 3.08 -5.73 -7.80
CA ILE A 21 3.28 -4.34 -7.37
C ILE A 21 4.62 -4.20 -6.65
N CYS A 22 4.90 -5.07 -5.66
CA CYS A 22 6.15 -5.05 -4.90
C CYS A 22 7.37 -5.19 -5.81
N ARG A 23 7.34 -6.12 -6.77
CA ARG A 23 8.42 -6.33 -7.73
C ARG A 23 8.55 -5.17 -8.73
N ARG A 24 7.43 -4.65 -9.25
CA ARG A 24 7.46 -3.48 -10.12
C ARG A 24 8.11 -2.29 -9.42
N PHE A 25 7.76 -2.07 -8.16
CA PHE A 25 8.37 -1.01 -7.36
C PHE A 25 9.88 -1.20 -7.16
N SER A 26 10.33 -2.41 -6.79
CA SER A 26 11.73 -2.65 -6.42
C SER A 26 12.66 -2.78 -7.63
N GLU A 27 12.24 -3.54 -8.65
CA GLU A 27 13.08 -3.94 -9.79
C GLU A 27 12.66 -3.30 -11.12
N ASN A 28 11.54 -2.58 -11.13
CA ASN A 28 10.90 -2.07 -12.36
C ASN A 28 10.61 -3.17 -13.41
N LYS A 29 10.28 -4.39 -12.94
CA LYS A 29 10.03 -5.56 -13.78
C LYS A 29 8.64 -6.14 -13.52
N PHE A 30 8.05 -6.74 -14.56
CA PHE A 30 6.85 -7.55 -14.47
C PHE A 30 7.17 -8.99 -14.91
N ILE A 31 6.77 -9.98 -14.11
CA ILE A 31 7.01 -11.39 -14.40
C ILE A 31 5.69 -12.15 -14.31
N ILE A 32 5.31 -12.80 -15.41
CA ILE A 32 4.05 -13.55 -15.53
C ILE A 32 4.08 -14.84 -14.71
N LYS A 33 5.19 -15.59 -14.77
CA LYS A 33 5.33 -16.84 -14.02
C LYS A 33 5.70 -16.58 -12.57
N ARG A 34 4.86 -17.04 -11.65
CA ARG A 34 5.09 -16.96 -10.21
C ARG A 34 5.67 -18.26 -9.68
N THR A 35 6.76 -18.18 -8.95
CA THR A 35 7.12 -19.20 -7.98
C THR A 35 6.30 -18.96 -6.72
N SER A 36 5.65 -20.03 -6.24
CA SER A 36 4.94 -19.99 -4.95
C SER A 36 5.94 -19.60 -3.86
N ARG A 37 5.67 -18.50 -3.14
CA ARG A 37 6.49 -18.08 -2.00
C ARG A 37 5.96 -18.69 -0.74
N ILE A 38 6.85 -19.13 0.14
CA ILE A 38 6.51 -19.67 1.45
C ILE A 38 6.93 -18.63 2.48
N GLY A 39 5.96 -18.15 3.28
CA GLY A 39 6.21 -17.19 4.35
C GLY A 39 6.04 -15.73 3.95
N ILE A 40 6.43 -14.84 4.84
CA ILE A 40 6.40 -13.38 4.63
C ILE A 40 7.71 -12.97 3.98
N ASP A 41 7.61 -12.16 2.95
CA ASP A 41 8.77 -11.61 2.24
C ASP A 41 8.64 -10.09 2.12
N PHE A 42 9.74 -9.38 1.92
CA PHE A 42 9.70 -7.97 1.64
C PHE A 42 10.70 -7.58 0.57
N VAL A 43 10.34 -6.56 -0.19
CA VAL A 43 11.26 -5.86 -1.08
C VAL A 43 11.64 -4.53 -0.45
N ARG A 44 12.85 -4.04 -0.76
CA ARG A 44 13.32 -2.76 -0.26
C ARG A 44 13.84 -1.87 -1.38
N LYS A 45 13.63 -0.57 -1.21
CA LYS A 45 14.22 0.45 -2.08
C LYS A 45 14.56 1.69 -1.26
N VAL A 46 15.70 2.27 -1.58
CA VAL A 46 16.11 3.55 -0.98
C VAL A 46 15.54 4.69 -1.80
N ILE A 47 14.92 5.64 -1.12
CA ILE A 47 14.35 6.86 -1.71
C ILE A 47 14.96 8.07 -1.00
N HIS A 48 15.42 9.02 -1.79
CA HIS A 48 15.84 10.33 -1.30
C HIS A 48 14.63 11.28 -1.33
N TYR A 49 14.30 11.85 -0.20
CA TYR A 49 13.23 12.82 -0.09
C TYR A 49 13.68 13.99 0.77
N LYS A 50 13.70 15.21 0.19
CA LYS A 50 14.35 16.38 0.76
C LYS A 50 15.81 16.05 1.09
N GLU A 51 16.30 16.40 2.27
CA GLU A 51 17.67 16.15 2.70
C GLU A 51 17.88 14.78 3.40
N ASN A 52 16.82 13.95 3.43
CA ASN A 52 16.82 12.68 4.16
C ASN A 52 16.78 11.49 3.21
N GLN A 53 17.27 10.36 3.72
CA GLN A 53 17.24 9.08 3.04
C GLN A 53 16.29 8.13 3.77
N PHE A 54 15.34 7.55 3.01
CA PHE A 54 14.37 6.60 3.52
C PHE A 54 14.57 5.25 2.86
N THR A 55 14.56 4.20 3.67
CA THR A 55 14.48 2.83 3.15
C THR A 55 13.03 2.38 3.23
N ILE A 56 12.37 2.28 2.08
CA ILE A 56 11.01 1.78 1.99
C ILE A 56 11.07 0.25 1.94
N GLN A 57 10.33 -0.41 2.82
CA GLN A 57 10.11 -1.85 2.82
C GLN A 57 8.64 -2.13 2.51
N LEU A 58 8.36 -2.77 1.38
CA LEU A 58 7.04 -3.29 1.06
C LEU A 58 6.98 -4.77 1.47
N TRP A 59 6.14 -5.07 2.46
CA TRP A 59 5.98 -6.40 3.03
C TRP A 59 4.74 -7.06 2.47
N GLU A 60 4.91 -8.19 1.81
CA GLU A 60 3.83 -9.00 1.25
C GLU A 60 3.58 -10.25 2.10
N GLU A 61 2.32 -10.64 2.20
CA GLU A 61 1.92 -11.86 2.90
C GLU A 61 2.00 -13.06 1.98
N ALA A 62 2.50 -14.17 2.50
CA ALA A 62 2.28 -15.44 1.84
C ALA A 62 0.84 -15.90 2.09
N HIS A 63 0.10 -16.10 1.00
CA HIS A 63 -1.30 -16.52 1.03
C HIS A 63 -1.46 -18.01 1.38
N ASN A 64 -0.82 -18.47 2.46
CA ASN A 64 -1.01 -19.80 2.96
C ASN A 64 -1.78 -19.70 4.28
N GLU A 65 -2.99 -20.23 4.32
CA GLU A 65 -3.90 -20.21 5.48
C GLU A 65 -3.22 -20.66 6.79
N ARG A 66 -2.21 -21.52 6.69
CA ARG A 66 -1.42 -21.99 7.84
C ARG A 66 -0.57 -20.91 8.51
N PHE A 67 -0.36 -19.76 7.87
CA PHE A 67 0.51 -18.69 8.35
C PHE A 67 -0.21 -17.39 8.72
N ASN A 68 -1.54 -17.34 8.66
CA ASN A 68 -2.32 -16.15 8.97
C ASN A 68 -2.01 -15.57 10.37
N THR A 69 -1.75 -16.42 11.36
CA THR A 69 -1.40 -15.95 12.72
C THR A 69 -0.01 -15.35 12.79
N ILE A 70 0.91 -15.78 11.92
CA ILE A 70 2.29 -15.26 11.86
C ILE A 70 2.30 -13.91 11.13
N SER A 71 1.54 -13.78 10.05
CA SER A 71 1.47 -12.56 9.26
C SER A 71 0.96 -11.38 10.09
N ARG A 72 -0.03 -11.59 10.93
CA ARG A 72 -0.61 -10.56 11.80
C ARG A 72 0.35 -9.95 12.83
N ARG A 73 1.42 -10.64 13.22
CA ARG A 73 2.48 -10.05 14.08
C ARG A 73 3.23 -8.92 13.38
N TYR A 74 3.33 -8.96 12.07
CA TYR A 74 4.03 -7.95 11.28
C TYR A 74 3.26 -6.64 11.13
N TYR A 75 1.94 -6.66 11.39
CA TYR A 75 1.10 -5.47 11.39
C TYR A 75 1.49 -4.47 12.47
N ARG A 76 1.95 -4.96 13.63
CA ARG A 76 2.17 -4.14 14.83
C ARG A 76 3.24 -3.07 14.66
N ASN A 77 4.16 -3.13 13.83
CA ASN A 77 5.23 -2.14 13.66
C ASN A 77 5.26 -1.59 12.23
N SER A 78 4.11 -1.59 11.57
CA SER A 78 3.97 -0.98 10.25
C SER A 78 3.75 0.52 10.38
N ASN A 79 4.20 1.26 9.38
CA ASN A 79 3.93 2.70 9.26
C ASN A 79 2.70 2.95 8.38
N GLY A 80 2.40 2.03 7.46
CA GLY A 80 1.26 2.17 6.56
C GLY A 80 0.83 0.85 5.91
N PHE A 81 -0.30 0.92 5.19
CA PHE A 81 -0.91 -0.20 4.49
C PHE A 81 -1.32 0.20 3.07
N LEU A 82 -0.99 -0.64 2.10
CA LEU A 82 -1.53 -0.63 0.75
C LEU A 82 -2.46 -1.84 0.62
N LEU A 83 -3.76 -1.63 0.82
CA LEU A 83 -4.78 -2.67 0.74
C LEU A 83 -5.12 -2.91 -0.72
N VAL A 84 -4.69 -4.04 -1.27
CA VAL A 84 -4.74 -4.31 -2.71
C VAL A 84 -5.88 -5.25 -3.07
N PHE A 85 -6.77 -4.79 -3.93
CA PHE A 85 -7.78 -5.61 -4.59
C PHE A 85 -7.60 -5.58 -6.12
N THR A 86 -8.27 -6.48 -6.82
CA THR A 86 -8.36 -6.46 -8.29
C THR A 86 -9.81 -6.27 -8.72
N PRO A 87 -10.10 -5.39 -9.69
CA PRO A 87 -11.46 -5.17 -10.15
C PRO A 87 -12.06 -6.39 -10.87
N THR A 88 -11.22 -7.33 -11.30
CA THR A 88 -11.62 -8.55 -12.03
C THR A 88 -12.08 -9.69 -11.12
N GLU A 89 -12.15 -9.48 -9.80
CA GLU A 89 -12.54 -10.51 -8.85
C GLU A 89 -13.20 -9.87 -7.63
N ARG A 90 -14.51 -9.99 -7.51
CA ARG A 90 -15.32 -9.40 -6.42
C ARG A 90 -14.85 -9.81 -5.03
N SER A 91 -14.50 -11.08 -4.85
CA SER A 91 -14.03 -11.59 -3.57
C SER A 91 -12.71 -10.93 -3.09
N SER A 92 -11.99 -10.23 -3.97
CA SER A 92 -10.78 -9.51 -3.57
C SER A 92 -11.07 -8.25 -2.78
N ILE A 93 -12.14 -7.51 -3.10
CA ILE A 93 -12.56 -6.35 -2.31
C ILE A 93 -13.25 -6.76 -1.00
N GLU A 94 -13.95 -7.89 -1.01
CA GLU A 94 -14.52 -8.48 0.22
C GLU A 94 -13.42 -8.90 1.20
N TYR A 95 -12.33 -9.47 0.69
CA TYR A 95 -11.14 -9.76 1.50
C TYR A 95 -10.60 -8.48 2.16
N ILE A 96 -10.55 -7.36 1.45
CA ILE A 96 -10.09 -6.08 2.00
C ILE A 96 -11.01 -5.57 3.11
N LYS A 97 -12.33 -5.77 3.00
CA LYS A 97 -13.27 -5.39 4.07
C LYS A 97 -12.98 -6.12 5.37
N ASN A 98 -12.77 -7.44 5.31
CA ASN A 98 -12.41 -8.26 6.47
C ASN A 98 -11.05 -7.86 7.05
N GLU A 99 -10.08 -7.57 6.19
CA GLU A 99 -8.74 -7.17 6.60
C GLU A 99 -8.75 -5.79 7.28
N ASN A 100 -9.60 -4.88 6.78
CA ASN A 100 -9.81 -3.57 7.39
C ASN A 100 -10.35 -3.69 8.82
N GLU A 101 -11.33 -4.54 9.07
CA GLU A 101 -11.86 -4.78 10.42
C GLU A 101 -10.75 -5.21 11.39
N TYR A 102 -9.88 -6.11 10.95
CA TYR A 102 -8.73 -6.54 11.76
C TYR A 102 -7.76 -5.39 12.04
N ILE A 103 -7.39 -4.60 11.02
CA ILE A 103 -6.49 -3.45 11.17
C ILE A 103 -7.10 -2.43 12.13
N MET A 104 -8.38 -2.14 12.02
CA MET A 104 -9.08 -1.14 12.85
C MET A 104 -9.30 -1.61 14.28
N SER A 105 -9.46 -2.91 14.52
CA SER A 105 -9.56 -3.47 15.87
C SER A 105 -8.22 -3.44 16.62
N ASN A 106 -7.10 -3.30 15.94
CA ASN A 106 -5.77 -3.27 16.53
C ASN A 106 -5.33 -1.82 16.80
N ALA A 107 -5.35 -1.41 18.06
CA ALA A 107 -5.02 -0.03 18.47
C ALA A 107 -3.65 0.48 17.97
N LYS A 108 -2.67 -0.41 17.77
CA LYS A 108 -1.33 -0.05 17.29
C LYS A 108 -1.28 0.30 15.80
N THR A 109 -2.30 -0.08 15.04
CA THR A 109 -2.36 0.15 13.58
C THR A 109 -3.46 1.14 13.19
N LYS A 110 -4.30 1.54 14.14
CA LYS A 110 -5.46 2.40 13.89
C LYS A 110 -5.11 3.72 13.21
N ASN A 111 -4.02 4.35 13.64
CA ASN A 111 -3.60 5.67 13.14
C ASN A 111 -2.59 5.59 11.98
N ASN A 112 -2.27 4.40 11.49
CA ASN A 112 -1.36 4.26 10.36
C ASN A 112 -2.02 4.76 9.06
N VAL A 113 -1.19 5.25 8.15
CA VAL A 113 -1.65 5.65 6.82
C VAL A 113 -2.13 4.43 6.03
N LYS A 114 -3.30 4.53 5.42
CA LYS A 114 -3.92 3.43 4.67
C LYS A 114 -4.44 3.90 3.33
N TYR A 115 -4.13 3.14 2.29
CA TYR A 115 -4.61 3.36 0.94
C TYR A 115 -5.34 2.14 0.43
N LEU A 116 -6.43 2.36 -0.32
CA LEU A 116 -7.10 1.33 -1.10
C LEU A 116 -6.54 1.35 -2.52
N ILE A 117 -5.96 0.23 -2.95
CA ILE A 117 -5.27 0.12 -4.23
C ILE A 117 -6.02 -0.85 -5.14
N GLU A 118 -6.52 -0.33 -6.23
CA GLU A 118 -7.00 -1.13 -7.35
C GLU A 118 -5.82 -1.51 -8.24
N SER A 119 -5.53 -2.80 -8.29
CA SER A 119 -4.50 -3.36 -9.16
C SER A 119 -5.07 -3.74 -10.52
N LYS A 120 -4.19 -3.99 -11.50
CA LYS A 120 -4.57 -4.48 -12.85
C LYS A 120 -5.56 -3.55 -13.55
N SER A 121 -5.36 -2.22 -13.44
CA SER A 121 -6.14 -1.20 -14.15
C SER A 121 -6.15 -1.41 -15.66
N ASP A 122 -5.17 -2.15 -16.21
CA ASP A 122 -5.08 -2.58 -17.60
C ASP A 122 -6.17 -3.59 -18.03
N LEU A 123 -6.91 -4.20 -17.08
CA LEU A 123 -7.96 -5.19 -17.34
C LEU A 123 -9.38 -4.62 -17.14
N CYS A 124 -9.61 -3.36 -17.50
CA CYS A 124 -10.87 -2.66 -17.25
C CYS A 124 -12.11 -3.34 -17.89
N GLU A 125 -11.95 -4.05 -19.00
CA GLU A 125 -13.05 -4.76 -19.67
C GLU A 125 -13.60 -5.98 -18.89
N LYS A 126 -12.82 -6.51 -17.93
CA LYS A 126 -13.19 -7.68 -17.13
C LYS A 126 -13.60 -7.33 -15.70
N ARG A 127 -14.09 -6.13 -15.53
CA ARG A 127 -14.41 -5.56 -14.22
C ARG A 127 -15.66 -6.20 -13.61
N GLU A 128 -15.54 -6.75 -12.41
CA GLU A 128 -16.64 -7.20 -11.55
C GLU A 128 -16.94 -6.21 -10.42
N VAL A 129 -15.95 -5.38 -10.05
CA VAL A 129 -16.08 -4.30 -9.06
C VAL A 129 -16.01 -2.98 -9.80
N SER A 130 -17.08 -2.16 -9.74
CA SER A 130 -17.08 -0.87 -10.41
C SER A 130 -16.14 0.13 -9.71
N LYS A 131 -15.74 1.15 -10.44
CA LYS A 131 -14.90 2.23 -9.90
C LYS A 131 -15.64 3.00 -8.82
N GLU A 132 -16.92 3.25 -9.03
CA GLU A 132 -17.80 3.94 -8.09
C GLU A 132 -17.91 3.17 -6.76
N GLU A 133 -18.03 1.84 -6.84
CA GLU A 133 -18.06 0.96 -5.67
C GLU A 133 -16.73 1.04 -4.90
N ALA A 134 -15.60 0.96 -5.58
CA ALA A 134 -14.28 1.06 -4.96
C ALA A 134 -14.06 2.42 -4.28
N ILE A 135 -14.47 3.50 -4.94
CA ILE A 135 -14.42 4.86 -4.40
C ILE A 135 -15.35 4.98 -3.17
N ALA A 136 -16.54 4.37 -3.21
CA ALA A 136 -17.47 4.37 -2.06
C ALA A 136 -16.83 3.67 -0.85
N VAL A 137 -16.23 2.49 -1.04
CA VAL A 137 -15.50 1.76 0.00
C VAL A 137 -14.33 2.59 0.56
N SER A 138 -13.57 3.24 -0.31
CA SER A 138 -12.45 4.07 0.15
C SER A 138 -12.91 5.26 1.00
N LYS A 139 -14.02 5.91 0.62
CA LYS A 139 -14.62 7.01 1.38
C LYS A 139 -15.19 6.54 2.73
N GLU A 140 -15.87 5.39 2.75
CA GLU A 140 -16.40 4.78 3.97
C GLU A 140 -15.29 4.55 5.01
N TYR A 141 -14.11 4.10 4.56
CA TYR A 141 -12.96 3.84 5.44
C TYR A 141 -12.06 5.05 5.67
N GLY A 142 -12.29 6.16 4.97
CA GLY A 142 -11.42 7.35 5.02
C GLY A 142 -10.05 7.13 4.39
N TYR A 143 -9.95 6.27 3.36
CA TYR A 143 -8.72 5.93 2.67
C TYR A 143 -8.57 6.69 1.37
N LYS A 144 -7.34 6.99 0.98
CA LYS A 144 -7.05 7.42 -0.39
C LYS A 144 -7.16 6.22 -1.31
N TYR A 145 -7.78 6.43 -2.48
CA TYR A 145 -7.95 5.43 -3.53
C TYR A 145 -6.99 5.70 -4.67
N PHE A 146 -6.37 4.65 -5.18
CA PHE A 146 -5.51 4.70 -6.37
C PHE A 146 -5.73 3.48 -7.24
N GLU A 147 -5.61 3.70 -8.56
CA GLU A 147 -5.55 2.64 -9.57
C GLU A 147 -4.10 2.47 -10.03
N CYS A 148 -3.67 1.23 -10.28
CA CYS A 148 -2.36 0.95 -10.82
C CYS A 148 -2.31 -0.32 -11.67
N SER A 149 -1.31 -0.39 -12.54
CA SER A 149 -0.96 -1.59 -13.29
C SER A 149 0.50 -1.96 -13.07
N ALA A 150 0.75 -3.10 -12.48
CA ALA A 150 2.10 -3.65 -12.41
C ALA A 150 2.62 -4.09 -13.79
N LEU A 151 1.73 -4.42 -14.74
CA LEU A 151 2.07 -4.79 -16.11
C LEU A 151 2.68 -3.60 -16.86
N THR A 152 1.98 -2.46 -16.88
CA THR A 152 2.45 -1.25 -17.56
C THR A 152 3.43 -0.44 -16.73
N GLY A 153 3.37 -0.57 -15.40
CA GLY A 153 4.12 0.23 -14.43
C GLY A 153 3.37 1.48 -13.96
N GLU A 154 2.18 1.72 -14.52
CA GLU A 154 1.37 2.90 -14.22
C GLU A 154 1.08 3.03 -12.72
N ASN A 155 1.29 4.21 -12.18
CA ASN A 155 1.05 4.63 -10.80
C ASN A 155 1.77 3.85 -9.69
N VAL A 156 2.51 2.75 -9.97
CA VAL A 156 3.11 1.93 -8.91
C VAL A 156 4.12 2.71 -8.08
N HIS A 157 5.01 3.46 -8.73
CA HIS A 157 5.98 4.29 -8.01
C HIS A 157 5.32 5.49 -7.32
N GLU A 158 4.36 6.12 -7.98
CA GLU A 158 3.63 7.28 -7.46
C GLU A 158 2.91 6.94 -6.15
N ILE A 159 2.20 5.81 -6.09
CA ILE A 159 1.51 5.33 -4.88
C ILE A 159 2.47 5.21 -3.71
N VAL A 160 3.65 4.59 -3.93
CA VAL A 160 4.63 4.40 -2.85
C VAL A 160 5.24 5.72 -2.41
N HIS A 161 5.47 6.65 -3.32
CA HIS A 161 5.93 8.00 -2.97
C HIS A 161 4.86 8.79 -2.20
N CYS A 162 3.57 8.66 -2.58
CA CYS A 162 2.47 9.32 -1.88
C CYS A 162 2.33 8.80 -0.46
N ILE A 163 2.26 7.48 -0.26
CA ILE A 163 2.11 6.91 1.10
C ILE A 163 3.32 7.23 1.97
N MET A 164 4.53 7.22 1.42
CA MET A 164 5.75 7.65 2.13
C MET A 164 5.61 9.08 2.65
N ARG A 165 5.17 10.03 1.81
CA ARG A 165 4.96 11.43 2.20
C ARG A 165 3.94 11.56 3.32
N ASP A 166 2.80 10.90 3.18
CA ASP A 166 1.75 10.95 4.20
C ASP A 166 2.21 10.35 5.54
N ILE A 167 2.97 9.25 5.52
CA ILE A 167 3.56 8.67 6.73
C ILE A 167 4.50 9.67 7.41
N ILE A 168 5.38 10.31 6.64
CA ILE A 168 6.31 11.32 7.17
C ILE A 168 5.53 12.49 7.78
N GLU A 169 4.48 12.96 7.14
CA GLU A 169 3.64 14.05 7.63
C GLU A 169 2.96 13.69 8.96
N VAL A 170 2.34 12.50 9.03
CA VAL A 170 1.70 12.00 10.27
C VAL A 170 2.71 11.89 11.42
N GLU A 171 3.92 11.39 11.15
CA GLU A 171 4.95 11.27 12.18
C GLU A 171 5.48 12.64 12.64
N LEU A 172 5.60 13.61 11.74
CA LEU A 172 6.00 14.98 12.10
C LEU A 172 4.95 15.67 12.97
N LEU A 173 3.67 15.52 12.62
CA LEU A 173 2.55 16.03 13.42
C LEU A 173 2.48 15.39 14.80
N SER A 174 2.76 14.09 14.91
CA SER A 174 2.75 13.37 16.18
C SER A 174 3.88 13.78 17.14
N LYS A 175 5.00 14.27 16.60
CA LYS A 175 6.18 14.70 17.38
C LYS A 175 6.15 16.19 17.75
N ASN A 176 5.07 16.93 17.42
CA ASN A 176 4.98 18.41 17.60
C ASN A 176 6.15 19.21 16.96
N ASP A 177 6.87 18.62 16.03
CA ASP A 177 7.94 19.30 15.32
C ASP A 177 7.38 20.19 14.20
N LYS A 178 6.80 21.35 14.59
CA LYS A 178 6.34 22.41 13.67
C LYS A 178 7.46 22.98 12.76
N LYS A 179 8.68 22.51 12.89
CA LYS A 179 9.87 23.09 12.25
C LYS A 179 10.04 22.80 10.76
N TYR A 180 9.26 21.87 10.19
CA TYR A 180 9.46 21.39 8.82
C TYR A 180 8.30 21.62 7.84
N LEU A 181 7.19 22.23 8.30
CA LEU A 181 6.07 22.55 7.41
C LEU A 181 6.23 23.96 6.84
N THR A 182 6.96 24.12 5.76
CA THR A 182 6.89 25.35 4.94
C THR A 182 5.70 25.27 3.99
N ASN A 183 4.93 26.36 3.88
CA ASN A 183 3.69 26.50 3.09
C ASN A 183 3.84 26.21 1.57
N LYS A 184 5.02 25.85 1.10
CA LYS A 184 5.33 25.66 -0.32
C LYS A 184 4.94 24.30 -0.89
N ASP A 185 4.75 23.28 -0.03
CA ASP A 185 4.51 21.89 -0.47
C ASP A 185 3.04 21.50 -0.61
N ARG A 186 2.10 22.40 -0.28
CA ARG A 186 0.64 22.16 -0.41
C ARG A 186 0.13 22.13 -1.85
N ASN A 187 0.92 22.57 -2.82
CA ASN A 187 0.50 22.72 -4.21
C ASN A 187 0.87 21.56 -5.14
N ASN A 188 1.61 20.56 -4.67
CA ASN A 188 1.80 19.35 -5.45
C ASN A 188 0.61 18.40 -5.21
N LYS A 189 -0.46 18.67 -5.94
CA LYS A 189 -1.65 17.81 -6.02
C LYS A 189 -1.24 16.42 -6.51
N CYS A 190 -1.26 15.42 -5.62
CA CYS A 190 -1.58 14.07 -6.07
C CYS A 190 -2.96 14.18 -6.74
N ILE A 191 -3.05 13.87 -8.00
CA ILE A 191 -4.31 13.83 -8.72
C ILE A 191 -5.10 12.69 -8.10
N ILE A 192 -6.09 13.06 -7.29
CA ILE A 192 -7.12 12.15 -6.78
C ILE A 192 -8.15 12.12 -7.92
N PHE A 193 -8.29 10.98 -8.57
CA PHE A 193 -9.43 10.71 -9.43
C PHE A 193 -10.55 10.12 -8.59
#